data_acfe57ca72a2baba7269c20054548ba0
#
_entry.id   acfe57ca72a2baba7269c20054548ba0
#
_cell.length_a   1.000
_cell.length_b   1.000
_cell.length_c   1.000
_cell.angle_alpha   90.00
_cell.angle_beta   90.00
_cell.angle_gamma   90.00
#
_symmetry.space_group_name_H-M   'P 1'
#
loop_
_entity.id
_entity.type
_entity.pdbx_description
1 polymer ?
#
loop_
_entity_poly.entity_id
_entity_poly.type
_entity_poly.pdbx_seq_one_letter_code
_entity_poly.pdbx_strand_id
1 'polypeptide(L)'
;MNTDWYPLINSLRIAAISCAIVFFTGIFFAYYAAKLPRAIKGILDVILTLPMVLPPTVCGYFLLLVFGTKRPVGIFLMQFGIKFVMTWYGGILAAAVVAFPLMYRTARGAFESFDCTLSQSGQTLGLSNTYIFWRIHMPACRQGILAGTVLAFARALGEYGATSMLIGYTPGRTATISTTVYQLWRTNDDAGAFFWVMINLAISTVVLLTVNLLESKQKVSVKK
;
A
#
# COMPACT_ATOMS: atom_id res chain seq x y z
N MET A 1 13.64 -14.81 -28.04
CA MET A 1 13.49 -13.59 -27.22
C MET A 1 13.90 -13.94 -25.79
N ASN A 2 15.04 -13.44 -25.34
CA ASN A 2 15.37 -13.53 -23.90
C ASN A 2 14.48 -12.51 -23.17
N THR A 3 13.36 -12.97 -22.66
CA THR A 3 12.45 -12.12 -21.90
C THR A 3 13.11 -11.80 -20.55
N ASP A 4 13.45 -10.54 -20.33
CA ASP A 4 13.97 -10.10 -19.03
C ASP A 4 12.82 -10.10 -18.01
N TRP A 5 12.87 -11.03 -17.06
CA TRP A 5 11.86 -11.16 -15.99
C TRP A 5 12.03 -10.17 -14.85
N TYR A 6 13.02 -9.30 -14.93
CA TYR A 6 13.27 -8.29 -13.90
C TYR A 6 12.05 -7.42 -13.58
N PRO A 7 11.25 -6.91 -14.56
CA PRO A 7 10.07 -6.09 -14.27
C PRO A 7 9.03 -6.79 -13.39
N LEU A 8 8.84 -8.10 -13.59
CA LEU A 8 7.93 -8.90 -12.76
C LEU A 8 8.43 -9.01 -11.32
N ILE A 9 9.68 -9.42 -11.15
CA ILE A 9 10.28 -9.61 -9.83
C ILE A 9 10.31 -8.28 -9.07
N ASN A 10 10.68 -7.19 -9.75
CA ASN A 10 10.75 -5.87 -9.14
C ASN A 10 9.36 -5.34 -8.75
N SER A 11 8.31 -5.54 -9.58
CA SER A 11 6.94 -5.16 -9.24
C SER A 11 6.42 -5.92 -8.03
N LEU A 12 6.60 -7.24 -7.98
CA LEU A 12 6.18 -8.05 -6.83
C LEU A 12 6.95 -7.67 -5.56
N ARG A 13 8.25 -7.44 -5.67
CA ARG A 13 9.09 -6.98 -4.56
C ARG A 13 8.64 -5.63 -4.02
N ILE A 14 8.41 -4.64 -4.90
CA ILE A 14 7.93 -3.32 -4.52
C ILE A 14 6.55 -3.44 -3.86
N ALA A 15 5.61 -4.16 -4.47
CA ALA A 15 4.26 -4.31 -3.93
C ALA A 15 4.24 -5.01 -2.57
N ALA A 16 5.02 -6.09 -2.40
CA ALA A 16 5.08 -6.84 -1.15
C ALA A 16 5.67 -6.01 0.00
N ILE A 17 6.80 -5.32 -0.23
CA ILE A 17 7.44 -4.50 0.80
C ILE A 17 6.59 -3.27 1.12
N SER A 18 6.03 -2.60 0.11
CA SER A 18 5.13 -1.46 0.32
C SER A 18 3.89 -1.88 1.11
N CYS A 19 3.28 -3.03 0.76
CA CYS A 19 2.14 -3.57 1.47
C CYS A 19 2.48 -3.88 2.94
N ALA A 20 3.64 -4.46 3.23
CA ALA A 20 4.09 -4.71 4.60
C ALA A 20 4.25 -3.41 5.40
N ILE A 21 4.88 -2.38 4.82
CA ILE A 21 5.02 -1.06 5.46
C ILE A 21 3.65 -0.44 5.72
N VAL A 22 2.78 -0.45 4.71
CA VAL A 22 1.43 0.14 4.78
C VAL A 22 0.54 -0.63 5.75
N PHE A 23 0.70 -1.95 5.87
CA PHE A 23 -0.01 -2.76 6.85
C PHE A 23 0.24 -2.26 8.28
N PHE A 24 1.49 -2.18 8.70
CA PHE A 24 1.82 -1.74 10.06
C PHE A 24 1.49 -0.27 10.30
N THR A 25 1.88 0.61 9.38
CA THR A 25 1.62 2.04 9.52
C THR A 25 0.13 2.37 9.41
N GLY A 26 -0.59 1.73 8.48
CA GLY A 26 -2.03 1.91 8.29
C GLY A 26 -2.84 1.47 9.52
N ILE A 27 -2.54 0.30 10.10
CA ILE A 27 -3.17 -0.17 11.35
C ILE A 27 -2.86 0.80 12.50
N PHE A 28 -1.60 1.22 12.63
CA PHE A 28 -1.20 2.15 13.68
C PHE A 28 -2.01 3.45 13.60
N PHE A 29 -1.97 4.12 12.46
CA PHE A 29 -2.73 5.38 12.29
C PHE A 29 -4.23 5.17 12.40
N ALA A 30 -4.79 4.07 11.87
CA ALA A 30 -6.21 3.75 11.95
C ALA A 30 -6.68 3.56 13.40
N TYR A 31 -5.92 2.83 14.21
CA TYR A 31 -6.25 2.57 15.60
C TYR A 31 -6.25 3.84 16.45
N TYR A 32 -5.24 4.70 16.29
CA TYR A 32 -5.19 5.95 17.02
C TYR A 32 -6.21 6.96 16.52
N ALA A 33 -6.40 7.08 15.19
CA ALA A 33 -7.39 7.97 14.61
C ALA A 33 -8.83 7.62 15.04
N ALA A 34 -9.16 6.34 15.16
CA ALA A 34 -10.49 5.90 15.64
C ALA A 34 -10.84 6.45 17.03
N LYS A 35 -9.83 6.72 17.86
CA LYS A 35 -10.00 7.23 19.25
C LYS A 35 -10.04 8.75 19.36
N LEU A 36 -9.72 9.48 18.27
CA LEU A 36 -9.64 10.94 18.30
C LEU A 36 -11.02 11.61 18.29
N PRO A 37 -11.13 12.82 18.89
CA PRO A 37 -12.32 13.65 18.76
C PRO A 37 -12.63 13.97 17.29
N ARG A 38 -13.91 14.13 16.96
CA ARG A 38 -14.39 14.30 15.57
C ARG A 38 -13.66 15.38 14.78
N ALA A 39 -13.36 16.54 15.39
CA ALA A 39 -12.69 17.65 14.70
C ALA A 39 -11.26 17.29 14.27
N ILE A 40 -10.45 16.76 15.21
CA ILE A 40 -9.04 16.37 14.94
C ILE A 40 -9.01 15.19 13.96
N LYS A 41 -9.90 14.20 14.15
CA LYS A 41 -10.05 13.07 13.25
C LYS A 41 -10.32 13.53 11.82
N GLY A 42 -11.24 14.46 11.61
CA GLY A 42 -11.57 14.97 10.29
C GLY A 42 -10.37 15.58 9.55
N ILE A 43 -9.56 16.40 10.25
CA ILE A 43 -8.34 16.99 9.68
C ILE A 43 -7.31 15.88 9.34
N LEU A 44 -7.08 14.96 10.27
CA LEU A 44 -6.14 13.87 10.06
C LEU A 44 -6.55 12.99 8.88
N ASP A 45 -7.85 12.72 8.76
CA ASP A 45 -8.41 11.95 7.63
C ASP A 45 -8.13 12.60 6.29
N VAL A 46 -8.35 13.91 6.18
CA VAL A 46 -8.06 14.65 4.94
C VAL A 46 -6.59 14.49 4.58
N ILE A 47 -5.68 14.72 5.54
CA ILE A 47 -4.23 14.64 5.30
C ILE A 47 -3.82 13.22 4.88
N LEU A 48 -4.27 12.20 5.62
CA LEU A 48 -3.87 10.82 5.38
C LEU A 48 -4.51 10.20 4.13
N THR A 49 -5.67 10.73 3.70
CA THR A 49 -6.35 10.22 2.50
C THR A 49 -6.14 11.09 1.26
N LEU A 50 -5.46 12.22 1.39
CA LEU A 50 -5.16 13.11 0.28
C LEU A 50 -4.51 12.41 -0.92
N PRO A 51 -3.54 11.47 -0.76
CA PRO A 51 -2.94 10.76 -1.88
C PRO A 51 -3.92 9.92 -2.71
N MET A 52 -5.07 9.56 -2.15
CA MET A 52 -6.10 8.81 -2.87
C MET A 52 -6.87 9.68 -3.88
N VAL A 53 -7.01 10.97 -3.59
CA VAL A 53 -7.76 11.93 -4.42
C VAL A 53 -6.85 12.56 -5.47
N LEU A 54 -5.60 12.77 -5.14
CA LEU A 54 -4.61 13.34 -6.05
C LEU A 54 -4.26 12.35 -7.17
N PRO A 55 -4.06 12.84 -8.41
CA PRO A 55 -3.47 12.02 -9.46
C PRO A 55 -2.14 11.41 -8.99
N PRO A 56 -1.87 10.13 -9.25
CA PRO A 56 -0.63 9.48 -8.78
C PRO A 56 0.64 10.17 -9.23
N THR A 57 0.66 10.77 -10.42
CA THR A 57 1.78 11.57 -10.93
C THR A 57 2.04 12.82 -10.07
N VAL A 58 0.99 13.45 -9.55
CA VAL A 58 1.11 14.59 -8.62
C VAL A 58 1.72 14.13 -7.31
N CYS A 59 1.29 12.99 -6.77
CA CYS A 59 1.91 12.39 -5.59
C CYS A 59 3.40 12.11 -5.82
N GLY A 60 3.75 11.54 -6.98
CA GLY A 60 5.15 11.31 -7.37
C GLY A 60 5.96 12.59 -7.45
N TYR A 61 5.39 13.67 -7.99
CA TYR A 61 6.04 14.97 -8.02
C TYR A 61 6.28 15.55 -6.62
N PHE A 62 5.31 15.46 -5.71
CA PHE A 62 5.52 15.85 -4.32
C PHE A 62 6.62 15.04 -3.63
N LEU A 63 6.69 13.73 -3.90
CA LEU A 63 7.79 12.90 -3.41
C LEU A 63 9.15 13.36 -3.97
N LEU A 64 9.22 13.75 -5.24
CA LEU A 64 10.43 14.35 -5.83
C LEU A 64 10.81 15.68 -5.19
N LEU A 65 9.82 16.52 -4.84
CA LEU A 65 10.08 17.80 -4.16
C LEU A 65 10.65 17.58 -2.75
N VAL A 66 10.26 16.51 -2.07
CA VAL A 66 10.75 16.19 -0.71
C VAL A 66 12.06 15.39 -0.77
N PHE A 67 12.09 14.29 -1.52
CA PHE A 67 13.19 13.30 -1.51
C PHE A 67 14.17 13.45 -2.68
N GLY A 68 14.01 14.48 -3.51
CA GLY A 68 14.90 14.77 -4.63
C GLY A 68 16.35 14.94 -4.19
N THR A 69 17.29 14.51 -5.02
CA THR A 69 18.74 14.53 -4.70
C THR A 69 19.32 15.93 -4.44
N LYS A 70 18.64 16.98 -4.89
CA LYS A 70 19.00 18.40 -4.67
C LYS A 70 18.14 19.06 -3.58
N ARG A 71 17.31 18.31 -2.87
CA ARG A 71 16.42 18.83 -1.82
C ARG A 71 16.98 18.53 -0.43
N PRO A 72 16.67 19.35 0.58
CA PRO A 72 17.25 19.21 1.92
C PRO A 72 17.12 17.81 2.51
N VAL A 73 15.91 17.23 2.43
CA VAL A 73 15.64 15.87 2.94
C VAL A 73 16.41 14.83 2.14
N GLY A 74 16.43 14.95 0.81
CA GLY A 74 17.18 14.04 -0.04
C GLY A 74 18.70 14.11 0.21
N ILE A 75 19.26 15.30 0.37
CA ILE A 75 20.69 15.50 0.70
C ILE A 75 20.99 14.87 2.06
N PHE A 76 20.16 15.11 3.07
CA PHE A 76 20.33 14.53 4.40
C PHE A 76 20.32 12.99 4.35
N LEU A 77 19.38 12.38 3.64
CA LEU A 77 19.30 10.93 3.52
C LEU A 77 20.47 10.33 2.75
N MET A 78 21.00 11.05 1.76
CA MET A 78 22.18 10.61 1.01
C MET A 78 23.44 10.54 1.89
N GLN A 79 23.55 11.31 2.97
CA GLN A 79 24.64 11.19 3.94
C GLN A 79 24.64 9.82 4.64
N PHE A 80 23.48 9.19 4.76
CA PHE A 80 23.31 7.82 5.28
C PHE A 80 23.29 6.74 4.18
N GLY A 81 23.66 7.10 2.94
CA GLY A 81 23.66 6.17 1.80
C GLY A 81 22.27 5.83 1.25
N ILE A 82 21.20 6.53 1.70
CA ILE A 82 19.83 6.27 1.28
C ILE A 82 19.47 7.21 0.13
N LYS A 83 19.21 6.65 -1.06
CA LYS A 83 18.77 7.40 -2.25
C LYS A 83 17.45 6.82 -2.76
N PHE A 84 16.40 7.63 -2.81
CA PHE A 84 15.09 7.20 -3.33
C PHE A 84 14.94 7.42 -4.84
N VAL A 85 15.44 8.52 -5.35
CA VAL A 85 15.29 8.87 -6.77
C VAL A 85 16.12 7.91 -7.65
N MET A 86 15.50 7.39 -8.72
CA MET A 86 16.12 6.45 -9.67
C MET A 86 16.62 5.14 -9.01
N THR A 87 15.93 4.72 -7.93
CA THR A 87 16.22 3.44 -7.25
C THR A 87 14.91 2.69 -6.96
N TRP A 88 14.98 1.37 -6.85
CA TRP A 88 13.81 0.57 -6.51
C TRP A 88 13.22 0.89 -5.12
N TYR A 89 14.02 1.42 -4.19
CA TYR A 89 13.52 1.93 -2.89
C TYR A 89 12.53 3.09 -3.06
N GLY A 90 12.76 3.96 -4.05
CA GLY A 90 11.82 5.01 -4.40
C GLY A 90 10.48 4.44 -4.88
N GLY A 91 10.51 3.32 -5.61
CA GLY A 91 9.30 2.59 -6.00
C GLY A 91 8.48 2.11 -4.80
N ILE A 92 9.15 1.59 -3.76
CA ILE A 92 8.49 1.21 -2.50
C ILE A 92 7.82 2.42 -1.85
N LEU A 93 8.53 3.54 -1.74
CA LEU A 93 8.00 4.76 -1.16
C LEU A 93 6.78 5.28 -1.94
N ALA A 94 6.89 5.34 -3.28
CA ALA A 94 5.80 5.78 -4.14
C ALA A 94 4.56 4.90 -4.00
N ALA A 95 4.73 3.58 -4.10
CA ALA A 95 3.65 2.62 -3.97
C ALA A 95 3.03 2.64 -2.56
N ALA A 96 3.85 2.77 -1.51
CA ALA A 96 3.37 2.85 -0.12
C ALA A 96 2.49 4.09 0.10
N VAL A 97 2.93 5.27 -0.34
CA VAL A 97 2.16 6.53 -0.18
C VAL A 97 0.80 6.45 -0.87
N VAL A 98 0.75 5.88 -2.08
CA VAL A 98 -0.51 5.78 -2.84
C VAL A 98 -1.42 4.66 -2.34
N ALA A 99 -0.87 3.58 -1.78
CA ALA A 99 -1.64 2.47 -1.23
C ALA A 99 -2.11 2.71 0.22
N PHE A 100 -1.40 3.55 0.98
CA PHE A 100 -1.66 3.82 2.39
C PHE A 100 -3.11 4.22 2.71
N PRO A 101 -3.76 5.14 1.97
CA PRO A 101 -5.13 5.55 2.26
C PRO A 101 -6.14 4.40 2.27
N LEU A 102 -5.96 3.40 1.39
CA LEU A 102 -6.87 2.25 1.31
C LEU A 102 -6.78 1.40 2.57
N MET A 103 -5.57 1.08 3.01
CA MET A 103 -5.35 0.32 4.25
C MET A 103 -5.86 1.09 5.46
N TYR A 104 -5.50 2.38 5.57
CA TYR A 104 -5.89 3.25 6.66
C TYR A 104 -7.42 3.34 6.81
N ARG A 105 -8.14 3.67 5.72
CA ARG A 105 -9.60 3.84 5.76
C ARG A 105 -10.32 2.54 6.10
N THR A 106 -9.88 1.43 5.52
CA THR A 106 -10.51 0.11 5.75
C THR A 106 -10.26 -0.38 7.17
N ALA A 107 -9.03 -0.27 7.66
CA ALA A 107 -8.70 -0.63 9.04
C ALA A 107 -9.42 0.28 10.05
N ARG A 108 -9.48 1.60 9.79
CA ARG A 108 -10.20 2.54 10.64
C ARG A 108 -11.69 2.23 10.70
N GLY A 109 -12.33 1.97 9.57
CA GLY A 109 -13.74 1.56 9.54
C GLY A 109 -14.00 0.30 10.37
N ALA A 110 -13.08 -0.67 10.34
CA ALA A 110 -13.16 -1.85 11.17
C ALA A 110 -13.02 -1.54 12.67
N PHE A 111 -12.09 -0.64 13.05
CA PHE A 111 -11.93 -0.22 14.45
C PHE A 111 -13.11 0.65 14.95
N GLU A 112 -13.70 1.47 14.10
CA GLU A 112 -14.87 2.29 14.46
C GLU A 112 -16.15 1.47 14.60
N SER A 113 -16.28 0.37 13.87
CA SER A 113 -17.41 -0.56 13.99
C SER A 113 -17.28 -1.55 15.15
N PHE A 114 -16.12 -1.55 15.85
CA PHE A 114 -15.88 -2.44 16.97
C PHE A 114 -16.67 -2.02 18.20
N ASP A 115 -17.31 -2.99 18.88
CA ASP A 115 -18.06 -2.76 20.11
C ASP A 115 -17.14 -2.45 21.29
N CYS A 116 -17.14 -1.20 21.74
CA CYS A 116 -16.32 -0.74 22.85
C CYS A 116 -16.61 -1.45 24.18
N THR A 117 -17.80 -2.06 24.35
CA THR A 117 -18.14 -2.77 25.59
C THR A 117 -17.21 -3.95 25.85
N LEU A 118 -16.74 -4.61 24.82
CA LEU A 118 -15.74 -5.69 24.92
C LEU A 118 -14.41 -5.21 25.50
N SER A 119 -13.96 -4.02 25.12
CA SER A 119 -12.75 -3.42 25.69
C SER A 119 -12.92 -3.02 27.14
N GLN A 120 -14.06 -2.39 27.47
CA GLN A 120 -14.38 -1.98 28.83
C GLN A 120 -14.49 -3.19 29.77
N SER A 121 -15.13 -4.27 29.32
CA SER A 121 -15.18 -5.53 30.06
C SER A 121 -13.78 -6.12 30.29
N GLY A 122 -12.91 -6.05 29.29
CA GLY A 122 -11.50 -6.47 29.46
C GLY A 122 -10.75 -5.61 30.47
N GLN A 123 -10.99 -4.30 30.50
CA GLN A 123 -10.37 -3.38 31.47
C GLN A 123 -10.87 -3.63 32.89
N THR A 124 -12.18 -3.91 33.08
CA THR A 124 -12.73 -4.27 34.40
C THR A 124 -12.17 -5.57 34.94
N LEU A 125 -11.75 -6.48 34.08
CA LEU A 125 -11.03 -7.71 34.43
C LEU A 125 -9.52 -7.49 34.69
N GLY A 126 -9.04 -6.24 34.65
CA GLY A 126 -7.63 -5.90 34.90
C GLY A 126 -6.68 -6.20 33.73
N LEU A 127 -7.21 -6.48 32.52
CA LEU A 127 -6.37 -6.75 31.36
C LEU A 127 -5.67 -5.47 30.87
N SER A 128 -4.39 -5.59 30.50
CA SER A 128 -3.64 -4.46 29.96
C SER A 128 -4.16 -4.03 28.59
N ASN A 129 -4.02 -2.73 28.26
CA ASN A 129 -4.42 -2.20 26.95
C ASN A 129 -3.74 -2.91 25.77
N THR A 130 -2.49 -3.36 25.95
CA THR A 130 -1.76 -4.13 24.94
C THR A 130 -2.38 -5.50 24.73
N TYR A 131 -2.77 -6.17 25.81
CA TYR A 131 -3.45 -7.46 25.74
C TYR A 131 -4.81 -7.33 25.05
N ILE A 132 -5.60 -6.30 25.42
CA ILE A 132 -6.90 -6.01 24.81
C ILE A 132 -6.73 -5.73 23.31
N PHE A 133 -5.70 -4.97 22.91
CA PHE A 133 -5.43 -4.71 21.50
C PHE A 133 -5.17 -6.01 20.71
N TRP A 134 -4.23 -6.83 21.14
CA TRP A 134 -3.83 -8.01 20.39
C TRP A 134 -4.78 -9.18 20.48
N ARG A 135 -5.50 -9.34 21.61
CA ARG A 135 -6.37 -10.49 21.86
C ARG A 135 -7.86 -10.22 21.62
N ILE A 136 -8.28 -8.96 21.62
CA ILE A 136 -9.70 -8.59 21.46
C ILE A 136 -9.88 -7.75 20.20
N HIS A 137 -9.23 -6.58 20.08
CA HIS A 137 -9.40 -5.68 18.94
C HIS A 137 -8.94 -6.30 17.61
N MET A 138 -7.70 -6.79 17.53
CA MET A 138 -7.13 -7.31 16.29
C MET A 138 -7.92 -8.51 15.73
N PRO A 139 -8.28 -9.52 16.53
CA PRO A 139 -9.10 -10.63 16.04
C PRO A 139 -10.50 -10.21 15.62
N ALA A 140 -11.14 -9.28 16.34
CA ALA A 140 -12.46 -8.79 16.01
C ALA A 140 -12.48 -7.99 14.69
N CYS A 141 -11.44 -7.16 14.45
CA CYS A 141 -11.31 -6.32 13.26
C CYS A 141 -10.60 -7.00 12.09
N ARG A 142 -10.24 -8.29 12.21
CA ARG A 142 -9.40 -9.00 11.23
C ARG A 142 -9.92 -8.95 9.79
N GLN A 143 -11.24 -8.96 9.59
CA GLN A 143 -11.84 -8.93 8.25
C GLN A 143 -11.54 -7.62 7.53
N GLY A 144 -11.76 -6.48 8.19
CA GLY A 144 -11.44 -5.18 7.61
C GLY A 144 -9.95 -4.98 7.41
N ILE A 145 -9.12 -5.48 8.34
CA ILE A 145 -7.65 -5.40 8.21
C ILE A 145 -7.16 -6.23 7.01
N LEU A 146 -7.67 -7.46 6.85
CA LEU A 146 -7.31 -8.30 5.70
C LEU A 146 -7.80 -7.67 4.38
N ALA A 147 -9.05 -7.20 4.32
CA ALA A 147 -9.57 -6.51 3.14
C ALA A 147 -8.71 -5.29 2.79
N GLY A 148 -8.35 -4.46 3.78
CA GLY A 148 -7.45 -3.33 3.58
C GLY A 148 -6.07 -3.72 3.07
N THR A 149 -5.50 -4.81 3.59
CA THR A 149 -4.18 -5.32 3.17
C THR A 149 -4.19 -5.71 1.70
N VAL A 150 -5.23 -6.39 1.29
CA VAL A 150 -5.35 -6.84 -0.09
C VAL A 150 -5.56 -5.69 -1.05
N LEU A 151 -6.46 -4.75 -0.70
CA LEU A 151 -6.68 -3.55 -1.51
C LEU A 151 -5.38 -2.72 -1.63
N ALA A 152 -4.61 -2.60 -0.55
CA ALA A 152 -3.33 -1.93 -0.54
C ALA A 152 -2.30 -2.64 -1.43
N PHE A 153 -2.23 -3.98 -1.37
CA PHE A 153 -1.35 -4.77 -2.23
C PHE A 153 -1.72 -4.63 -3.72
N ALA A 154 -3.00 -4.78 -4.06
CA ALA A 154 -3.47 -4.62 -5.44
C ALA A 154 -3.16 -3.22 -5.97
N ARG A 155 -3.38 -2.18 -5.14
CA ARG A 155 -3.07 -0.80 -5.51
C ARG A 155 -1.58 -0.55 -5.69
N ALA A 156 -0.73 -1.13 -4.83
CA ALA A 156 0.72 -1.03 -4.94
C ALA A 156 1.27 -1.75 -6.17
N LEU A 157 0.71 -2.93 -6.52
CA LEU A 157 1.14 -3.71 -7.68
C LEU A 157 0.85 -2.97 -9.01
N GLY A 158 -0.31 -2.32 -9.11
CA GLY A 158 -0.73 -1.57 -10.29
C GLY A 158 -0.22 -0.12 -10.34
N GLU A 159 0.70 0.28 -9.44
CA GLU A 159 1.16 1.67 -9.41
C GLU A 159 2.11 1.99 -10.56
N TYR A 160 1.78 3.05 -11.30
CA TYR A 160 2.57 3.57 -12.42
C TYR A 160 2.95 5.04 -12.23
N GLY A 161 1.98 5.90 -11.92
CA GLY A 161 2.14 7.35 -12.01
C GLY A 161 3.17 7.92 -11.05
N ALA A 162 3.09 7.58 -9.76
CA ALA A 162 4.04 8.04 -8.76
C ALA A 162 5.39 7.34 -8.93
N THR A 163 5.36 6.06 -9.31
CA THR A 163 6.56 5.27 -9.55
C THR A 163 7.34 5.81 -10.75
N SER A 164 6.69 6.08 -11.89
CA SER A 164 7.36 6.61 -13.09
C SER A 164 7.99 7.97 -12.83
N MET A 165 7.35 8.83 -12.02
CA MET A 165 7.88 10.15 -11.66
C MET A 165 9.11 10.06 -10.76
N LEU A 166 9.13 9.13 -9.78
CA LEU A 166 10.17 9.09 -8.77
C LEU A 166 11.39 8.26 -9.20
N ILE A 167 11.16 7.12 -9.87
CA ILE A 167 12.23 6.18 -10.20
C ILE A 167 12.47 6.02 -11.71
N GLY A 168 11.54 6.49 -12.55
CA GLY A 168 11.65 6.38 -14.01
C GLY A 168 11.65 4.92 -14.48
N TYR A 169 12.18 4.72 -15.70
CA TYR A 169 12.34 3.40 -16.31
C TYR A 169 13.81 3.17 -16.66
N THR A 170 14.41 2.18 -16.03
CA THR A 170 15.76 1.70 -16.36
C THR A 170 15.71 0.17 -16.35
N PRO A 171 15.97 -0.51 -17.49
CA PRO A 171 16.04 -1.96 -17.58
C PRO A 171 17.00 -2.54 -16.55
N GLY A 172 16.61 -3.64 -15.90
CA GLY A 172 17.42 -4.33 -14.90
C GLY A 172 17.66 -3.57 -13.58
N ARG A 173 17.09 -2.35 -13.38
CA ARG A 173 17.29 -1.54 -12.17
C ARG A 173 16.00 -1.01 -11.53
N THR A 174 15.15 -0.36 -12.31
CA THR A 174 13.92 0.28 -11.81
C THR A 174 12.67 -0.12 -12.58
N ALA A 175 12.82 -0.84 -13.69
CA ALA A 175 11.70 -1.29 -14.50
C ALA A 175 10.67 -2.07 -13.66
N THR A 176 9.40 -1.69 -13.77
CA THR A 176 8.23 -2.41 -13.24
C THR A 176 7.36 -2.87 -14.40
N ILE A 177 6.40 -3.78 -14.18
CA ILE A 177 5.50 -4.21 -15.24
C ILE A 177 4.82 -3.00 -15.89
N SER A 178 4.24 -2.11 -15.09
CA SER A 178 3.50 -0.94 -15.59
C SER A 178 4.38 0.02 -16.39
N THR A 179 5.61 0.28 -15.93
CA THR A 179 6.55 1.15 -16.67
C THR A 179 7.09 0.47 -17.91
N THR A 180 7.24 -0.86 -17.91
CA THR A 180 7.67 -1.64 -19.06
C THR A 180 6.60 -1.65 -20.16
N VAL A 181 5.33 -1.89 -19.82
CA VAL A 181 4.21 -1.79 -20.78
C VAL A 181 4.21 -0.43 -21.47
N TYR A 182 4.29 0.65 -20.69
CA TYR A 182 4.31 2.01 -21.25
C TYR A 182 5.50 2.25 -22.18
N GLN A 183 6.69 1.79 -21.79
CA GLN A 183 7.90 1.99 -22.59
C GLN A 183 7.86 1.20 -23.89
N LEU A 184 7.42 -0.07 -23.88
CA LEU A 184 7.29 -0.89 -25.07
C LEU A 184 6.26 -0.31 -26.04
N TRP A 185 5.11 0.14 -25.54
CA TRP A 185 4.13 0.86 -26.36
C TRP A 185 4.73 2.11 -27.00
N ARG A 186 5.49 2.92 -26.24
CA ARG A 186 6.17 4.13 -26.76
C ARG A 186 7.17 3.85 -27.87
N THR A 187 7.76 2.66 -27.87
CA THR A 187 8.75 2.22 -28.87
C THR A 187 8.12 1.42 -30.01
N ASN A 188 6.78 1.40 -30.13
CA ASN A 188 6.00 0.65 -31.11
C ASN A 188 6.23 -0.88 -31.04
N ASP A 189 6.59 -1.42 -29.89
CA ASP A 189 6.61 -2.87 -29.63
C ASP A 189 5.30 -3.31 -28.97
N ASP A 190 4.24 -3.34 -29.77
CA ASP A 190 2.90 -3.71 -29.29
C ASP A 190 2.83 -5.17 -28.83
N ALA A 191 3.58 -6.07 -29.47
CA ALA A 191 3.60 -7.49 -29.09
C ALA A 191 4.22 -7.69 -27.72
N GLY A 192 5.34 -7.02 -27.41
CA GLY A 192 5.99 -7.03 -26.12
C GLY A 192 5.12 -6.36 -25.05
N ALA A 193 4.48 -5.23 -25.37
CA ALA A 193 3.56 -4.56 -24.46
C ALA A 193 2.36 -5.45 -24.10
N PHE A 194 1.73 -6.10 -25.10
CA PHE A 194 0.63 -7.03 -24.89
C PHE A 194 1.01 -8.22 -24.02
N PHE A 195 2.19 -8.79 -24.23
CA PHE A 195 2.72 -9.89 -23.39
C PHE A 195 2.75 -9.49 -21.90
N TRP A 196 3.30 -8.32 -21.57
CA TRP A 196 3.36 -7.83 -20.19
C TRP A 196 1.99 -7.46 -19.62
N VAL A 197 1.07 -6.97 -20.44
CA VAL A 197 -0.33 -6.74 -20.06
C VAL A 197 -0.99 -8.03 -19.64
N MET A 198 -0.82 -9.10 -20.41
CA MET A 198 -1.41 -10.42 -20.09
C MET A 198 -0.83 -11.00 -18.80
N ILE A 199 0.47 -10.85 -18.55
CA ILE A 199 1.10 -11.24 -17.28
C ILE A 199 0.47 -10.46 -16.12
N ASN A 200 0.35 -9.13 -16.25
CA ASN A 200 -0.23 -8.31 -15.20
C ASN A 200 -1.70 -8.68 -14.94
N LEU A 201 -2.48 -8.94 -15.99
CA LEU A 201 -3.86 -9.40 -15.88
C LEU A 201 -3.97 -10.74 -15.14
N ALA A 202 -3.12 -11.70 -15.48
CA ALA A 202 -3.09 -13.01 -14.83
C ALA A 202 -2.78 -12.87 -13.32
N ILE A 203 -1.76 -12.08 -12.96
CA ILE A 203 -1.38 -11.85 -11.55
C ILE A 203 -2.53 -11.16 -10.81
N SER A 204 -3.10 -10.11 -11.38
CA SER A 204 -4.21 -9.36 -10.77
C SER A 204 -5.42 -10.27 -10.54
N THR A 205 -5.73 -11.13 -11.51
CA THR A 205 -6.83 -12.11 -11.38
C THR A 205 -6.56 -13.10 -10.25
N VAL A 206 -5.35 -13.66 -10.17
CA VAL A 206 -4.98 -14.58 -9.08
C VAL A 206 -5.06 -13.90 -7.73
N VAL A 207 -4.56 -12.66 -7.61
CA VAL A 207 -4.66 -11.87 -6.39
C VAL A 207 -6.12 -11.67 -5.99
N LEU A 208 -6.98 -11.21 -6.88
CA LEU A 208 -8.40 -10.96 -6.59
C LEU A 208 -9.15 -12.25 -6.23
N LEU A 209 -8.89 -13.35 -6.92
CA LEU A 209 -9.49 -14.65 -6.59
C LEU A 209 -9.07 -15.11 -5.18
N THR A 210 -7.79 -14.96 -4.84
CA THR A 210 -7.29 -15.32 -3.51
C THR A 210 -8.00 -14.52 -2.41
N VAL A 211 -8.24 -13.24 -2.67
CA VAL A 211 -8.98 -12.34 -1.77
C VAL A 211 -10.40 -12.83 -1.56
N ASN A 212 -11.13 -13.02 -2.67
CA ASN A 212 -12.53 -13.45 -2.60
C ASN A 212 -12.67 -14.79 -1.87
N LEU A 213 -11.72 -15.71 -2.07
CA LEU A 213 -11.70 -16.99 -1.35
C LEU A 213 -11.44 -16.81 0.16
N LEU A 214 -10.56 -15.90 0.55
CA LEU A 214 -10.31 -15.60 1.97
C LEU A 214 -11.53 -14.96 2.63
N GLU A 215 -12.20 -14.03 1.96
CA GLU A 215 -13.41 -13.39 2.47
C GLU A 215 -14.60 -14.37 2.58
N SER A 216 -14.77 -15.26 1.60
CA SER A 216 -15.87 -16.23 1.59
C SER A 216 -15.78 -17.25 2.73
N LYS A 217 -14.58 -17.74 3.03
CA LYS A 217 -14.34 -18.67 4.15
C LYS A 217 -14.67 -18.03 5.50
N GLN A 218 -14.52 -16.73 5.63
CA GLN A 218 -14.80 -16.02 6.88
C GLN A 218 -16.30 -15.80 7.11
N LYS A 219 -17.12 -15.56 6.06
CA LYS A 219 -18.57 -15.43 6.18
C LYS A 219 -19.25 -16.73 6.67
N VAL A 220 -18.69 -17.88 6.33
CA VAL A 220 -19.18 -19.19 6.78
C VAL A 220 -18.85 -19.46 8.24
N SER A 221 -17.71 -18.97 8.75
CA SER A 221 -17.30 -19.19 10.16
C SER A 221 -18.07 -18.34 11.17
N VAL A 222 -18.69 -17.23 10.75
CA VAL A 222 -19.48 -16.34 11.63
C VAL A 222 -20.94 -16.82 11.75
N LYS A 223 -21.41 -17.72 10.86
CA LYS A 223 -22.76 -18.28 10.88
C LYS A 223 -22.88 -19.60 11.66
N LYS A 224 -21.81 -20.12 12.20
CA LYS A 224 -21.77 -21.25 13.15
C LYS A 224 -21.45 -20.73 14.55
#